data_c7933c31d9b88b0f4a081c47a5531454
#
_entry.id   c7933c31d9b88b0f4a081c47a5531454
#
_cell.length_a   1.000
_cell.length_b   1.000
_cell.length_c   1.000
_cell.angle_alpha   90.00
_cell.angle_beta   90.00
_cell.angle_gamma   90.00
#
_symmetry.space_group_name_H-M   'P 1'
#
loop_
_entity.id
_entity.type
_entity.pdbx_description
1 polymer ?
#
loop_
_entity_poly.entity_id
_entity_poly.type
_entity_poly.pdbx_seq_one_letter_code
_entity_poly.pdbx_strand_id
1 'polypeptide(L)'
;MNMDVAPVASPSPDTLRIAPDAPSVHDERSGRRTTLRLFAALLLLTVVLRLPAFFVDVFNSDESFLGAQAEVISDGGNLYHEAADRKPPLVPYLYAATFAIFGTTALWSVRVMAMLAVALTALFLALEARRRYGNRAAWIAGVLMVLASVAFAPQDGQAANFEIFMLPSMTAAVLLARRGRAFSSGAAVALATLAKQTGAATLLPVLYLVWRQRGRRGAADALGGFALPLAVVALLVGPGELLFWTTIGNGSYLGISGLWGLVLLTLVLMTAAFAVVNLPIVWTLPRAWRERRTAGSGDTDLWLWLLSAVLSVAVGLRFFGHYYLQLLPPLVLITTSVLMRSSARAVKRTIALAAGIATVATGLAFLVRPFNEKAQYQPVSQYLKERAGRNDRILVWGHVPEIYWASGKRPATRFLTSGFLSGWEPGRPGNEASVKDATPGAWELFFEDFAAHPPTYVLDTAYSGIRGAQYYMIARYPPLARVVYRDYEYVASVDGIAIYKRRADAPPPLTRSETAGRS
;
A
#
# COMPACT_ATOMS: atom_id res chain seq x y z
N MET A 1 41.57 80.92 5.09
CA MET A 1 41.15 79.61 5.69
C MET A 1 40.25 78.98 4.66
N ASN A 2 40.87 78.33 3.67
CA ASN A 2 40.19 77.64 2.57
C ASN A 2 39.87 76.20 3.00
N MET A 3 38.61 75.83 2.97
CA MET A 3 38.20 74.43 3.12
C MET A 3 38.01 73.85 1.72
N ASP A 4 38.90 72.94 1.34
CA ASP A 4 38.78 72.15 0.13
C ASP A 4 37.62 71.15 0.30
N VAL A 5 36.65 71.21 -0.58
CA VAL A 5 35.57 70.24 -0.69
C VAL A 5 36.00 69.20 -1.74
N ALA A 6 36.20 67.95 -1.28
CA ALA A 6 36.51 66.83 -2.12
C ALA A 6 35.29 66.46 -3.00
N PRO A 7 35.47 66.04 -4.29
CA PRO A 7 34.38 65.67 -5.16
C PRO A 7 33.82 64.27 -4.79
N VAL A 8 32.49 64.21 -4.71
CA VAL A 8 31.73 62.94 -4.56
C VAL A 8 31.88 62.12 -5.85
N ALA A 9 32.47 60.95 -5.73
CA ALA A 9 32.57 59.99 -6.82
C ALA A 9 31.17 59.46 -7.18
N SER A 10 30.79 59.64 -8.46
CA SER A 10 29.60 59.03 -9.04
C SER A 10 29.73 57.48 -9.10
N PRO A 11 28.70 56.69 -8.77
CA PRO A 11 28.77 55.23 -8.87
C PRO A 11 28.85 54.81 -10.34
N SER A 12 29.78 53.90 -10.63
CA SER A 12 30.01 53.26 -11.92
C SER A 12 28.78 52.42 -12.35
N PRO A 13 28.41 52.41 -13.65
CA PRO A 13 27.20 51.73 -14.12
C PRO A 13 27.38 50.24 -14.45
N ASP A 14 28.30 49.54 -13.85
CA ASP A 14 28.60 48.12 -14.15
C ASP A 14 28.27 47.17 -13.01
N THR A 15 26.99 47.00 -12.70
CA THR A 15 26.46 45.76 -12.11
C THR A 15 25.10 45.40 -12.70
N LEU A 16 25.07 45.21 -14.02
CA LEU A 16 24.04 44.39 -14.65
C LEU A 16 24.20 42.98 -14.13
N ARG A 17 23.39 42.61 -13.14
CA ARG A 17 23.17 41.19 -12.80
C ARG A 17 22.61 40.54 -14.06
N ILE A 18 23.45 39.85 -14.80
CA ILE A 18 23.04 38.92 -15.84
C ILE A 18 22.15 37.88 -15.17
N ALA A 19 20.85 37.92 -15.40
CA ALA A 19 19.96 36.84 -15.05
C ALA A 19 20.52 35.57 -15.70
N PRO A 20 20.55 34.42 -15.00
CA PRO A 20 21.02 33.20 -15.64
C PRO A 20 20.20 32.95 -16.90
N ASP A 21 20.89 32.80 -18.01
CA ASP A 21 20.30 32.54 -19.32
C ASP A 21 19.28 31.41 -19.21
N ALA A 22 18.10 31.59 -19.79
CA ALA A 22 17.13 30.53 -19.91
C ALA A 22 17.80 29.33 -20.62
N PRO A 23 17.64 28.10 -20.12
CA PRO A 23 18.30 26.94 -20.71
C PRO A 23 17.96 26.84 -22.19
N SER A 24 18.97 26.68 -23.02
CA SER A 24 18.80 26.57 -24.47
C SER A 24 17.94 25.32 -24.78
N VAL A 25 17.16 25.37 -25.87
CA VAL A 25 16.33 24.25 -26.37
C VAL A 25 17.17 22.95 -26.51
N HIS A 26 18.47 23.08 -26.74
CA HIS A 26 19.42 21.98 -26.83
C HIS A 26 19.67 21.33 -25.44
N ASP A 27 19.77 22.14 -24.39
CA ASP A 27 19.97 21.66 -23.00
C ASP A 27 18.71 20.98 -22.46
N GLU A 28 17.53 21.50 -22.78
CA GLU A 28 16.27 20.86 -22.40
C GLU A 28 16.08 19.50 -23.08
N ARG A 29 16.41 19.39 -24.37
CA ARG A 29 16.33 18.12 -25.13
C ARG A 29 17.32 17.09 -24.59
N SER A 30 18.53 17.50 -24.25
CA SER A 30 19.56 16.65 -23.63
C SER A 30 19.12 16.16 -22.27
N GLY A 31 18.61 17.03 -21.41
CA GLY A 31 18.08 16.69 -20.09
C GLY A 31 16.88 15.72 -20.15
N ARG A 32 15.97 15.91 -21.12
CA ARG A 32 14.84 15.00 -21.34
C ARG A 32 15.28 13.61 -21.79
N ARG A 33 16.22 13.53 -22.74
CA ARG A 33 16.78 12.24 -23.21
C ARG A 33 17.47 11.47 -22.07
N THR A 34 18.24 12.15 -21.23
CA THR A 34 18.90 11.57 -20.07
C THR A 34 17.90 11.02 -19.06
N THR A 35 16.81 11.76 -18.79
CA THR A 35 15.73 11.33 -17.90
C THR A 35 14.99 10.11 -18.46
N LEU A 36 14.70 10.08 -19.76
CA LEU A 36 14.05 8.93 -20.41
C LEU A 36 14.93 7.67 -20.37
N ARG A 37 16.24 7.81 -20.63
CA ARG A 37 17.20 6.68 -20.52
C ARG A 37 17.27 6.14 -19.09
N LEU A 38 17.30 7.03 -18.09
CA LEU A 38 17.28 6.65 -16.69
C LEU A 38 15.99 5.89 -16.35
N PHE A 39 14.83 6.42 -16.75
CA PHE A 39 13.55 5.76 -16.51
C PHE A 39 13.47 4.40 -17.19
N ALA A 40 13.87 4.29 -18.46
CA ALA A 40 13.86 3.02 -19.18
C ALA A 40 14.76 1.95 -18.51
N ALA A 41 15.94 2.35 -18.02
CA ALA A 41 16.84 1.44 -17.31
C ALA A 41 16.26 1.01 -15.94
N LEU A 42 15.66 1.93 -15.18
CA LEU A 42 15.00 1.62 -13.91
C LEU A 42 13.78 0.73 -14.10
N LEU A 43 12.98 0.99 -15.14
CA LEU A 43 11.84 0.16 -15.50
C LEU A 43 12.29 -1.25 -15.90
N LEU A 44 13.31 -1.37 -16.75
CA LEU A 44 13.87 -2.66 -17.14
C LEU A 44 14.37 -3.44 -15.92
N LEU A 45 15.13 -2.79 -15.02
CA LEU A 45 15.59 -3.42 -13.79
C LEU A 45 14.42 -3.87 -12.91
N THR A 46 13.37 -3.05 -12.81
CA THR A 46 12.15 -3.40 -12.06
C THR A 46 11.45 -4.61 -12.67
N VAL A 47 11.30 -4.65 -14.00
CA VAL A 47 10.72 -5.79 -14.71
C VAL A 47 11.51 -7.07 -14.44
N VAL A 48 12.83 -7.04 -14.60
CA VAL A 48 13.69 -8.21 -14.39
C VAL A 48 13.55 -8.76 -12.96
N LEU A 49 13.59 -7.89 -11.94
CA LEU A 49 13.52 -8.32 -10.55
C LEU A 49 12.12 -8.75 -10.10
N ARG A 50 11.07 -8.27 -10.76
CA ARG A 50 9.67 -8.60 -10.45
C ARG A 50 9.04 -9.59 -11.43
N LEU A 51 9.78 -10.00 -12.48
CA LEU A 51 9.31 -11.03 -13.42
C LEU A 51 8.82 -12.31 -12.71
N PRO A 52 9.48 -12.79 -11.65
CA PRO A 52 9.01 -13.93 -10.87
C PRO A 52 7.57 -13.81 -10.36
N ALA A 53 7.09 -12.59 -10.11
CA ALA A 53 5.72 -12.35 -9.65
C ALA A 53 4.64 -12.90 -10.60
N PHE A 54 4.94 -13.07 -11.88
CA PHE A 54 3.98 -13.56 -12.87
C PHE A 54 3.78 -15.09 -12.85
N PHE A 55 4.63 -15.81 -12.13
CA PHE A 55 4.54 -17.26 -11.98
C PHE A 55 3.83 -17.69 -10.68
N VAL A 56 3.25 -16.73 -9.96
CA VAL A 56 2.50 -16.96 -8.72
C VAL A 56 1.07 -16.48 -8.92
N ASP A 57 0.10 -17.31 -8.57
CA ASP A 57 -1.31 -16.92 -8.73
C ASP A 57 -1.68 -15.77 -7.80
N VAL A 58 -1.41 -15.91 -6.50
CA VAL A 58 -1.71 -14.94 -5.45
C VAL A 58 -0.56 -14.88 -4.45
N PHE A 59 0.00 -13.70 -4.23
CA PHE A 59 1.06 -13.51 -3.23
C PHE A 59 0.54 -13.48 -1.80
N ASN A 60 -0.50 -12.70 -1.58
CA ASN A 60 -1.12 -12.53 -0.27
C ASN A 60 -2.60 -12.19 -0.41
N SER A 61 -3.30 -12.17 0.72
CA SER A 61 -4.73 -11.89 0.75
C SER A 61 -5.12 -10.47 0.36
N ASP A 62 -4.22 -9.49 0.49
CA ASP A 62 -4.52 -8.10 0.10
C ASP A 62 -4.72 -8.00 -1.42
N GLU A 63 -3.87 -8.69 -2.19
CA GLU A 63 -3.95 -8.70 -3.65
C GLU A 63 -5.27 -9.32 -4.16
N SER A 64 -5.68 -10.44 -3.55
CA SER A 64 -6.92 -11.11 -3.91
C SER A 64 -8.16 -10.39 -3.38
N PHE A 65 -8.06 -9.76 -2.21
CA PHE A 65 -9.12 -8.93 -1.65
C PHE A 65 -9.40 -7.71 -2.54
N LEU A 66 -8.34 -7.01 -2.97
CA LEU A 66 -8.43 -5.91 -3.93
C LEU A 66 -9.01 -6.37 -5.27
N GLY A 67 -8.64 -7.56 -5.74
CA GLY A 67 -9.20 -8.15 -6.95
C GLY A 67 -10.71 -8.38 -6.84
N ALA A 68 -11.17 -8.94 -5.72
CA ALA A 68 -12.59 -9.15 -5.48
C ALA A 68 -13.38 -7.84 -5.35
N GLN A 69 -12.80 -6.83 -4.69
CA GLN A 69 -13.40 -5.49 -4.64
C GLN A 69 -13.52 -4.85 -6.03
N ALA A 70 -12.46 -4.97 -6.82
CA ALA A 70 -12.42 -4.44 -8.18
C ALA A 70 -13.48 -5.08 -9.08
N GLU A 71 -13.75 -6.38 -8.91
CA GLU A 71 -14.82 -7.08 -9.62
C GLU A 71 -16.19 -6.51 -9.22
N VAL A 72 -16.45 -6.33 -7.91
CA VAL A 72 -17.69 -5.70 -7.43
C VAL A 72 -17.86 -4.29 -8.01
N ILE A 73 -16.80 -3.48 -8.03
CA ILE A 73 -16.83 -2.12 -8.60
C ILE A 73 -17.07 -2.18 -10.12
N SER A 74 -16.44 -3.09 -10.85
CA SER A 74 -16.60 -3.24 -12.29
C SER A 74 -18.00 -3.69 -12.69
N ASP A 75 -18.69 -4.41 -11.80
CA ASP A 75 -20.08 -4.81 -11.94
C ASP A 75 -21.09 -3.72 -11.54
N GLY A 76 -20.62 -2.51 -11.28
CA GLY A 76 -21.44 -1.34 -10.93
C GLY A 76 -21.71 -1.18 -9.43
N GLY A 77 -21.08 -1.97 -8.56
CA GLY A 77 -21.17 -1.80 -7.11
C GLY A 77 -20.28 -0.66 -6.61
N ASN A 78 -20.58 -0.18 -5.41
CA ASN A 78 -19.87 0.91 -4.75
C ASN A 78 -19.01 0.40 -3.59
N LEU A 79 -17.79 0.91 -3.51
CA LEU A 79 -16.93 0.62 -2.35
C LEU A 79 -17.63 1.12 -1.07
N TYR A 80 -17.49 0.35 -0.01
CA TYR A 80 -18.09 0.49 1.32
C TYR A 80 -19.58 0.10 1.41
N HIS A 81 -20.33 0.13 0.31
CA HIS A 81 -21.73 -0.31 0.27
C HIS A 81 -21.86 -1.79 -0.12
N GLU A 82 -21.22 -2.19 -1.24
CA GLU A 82 -21.22 -3.57 -1.74
C GLU A 82 -19.89 -4.29 -1.54
N ALA A 83 -18.84 -3.56 -1.15
CA ALA A 83 -17.52 -4.12 -0.78
C ALA A 83 -16.93 -3.29 0.37
N ALA A 84 -17.01 -3.77 1.61
CA ALA A 84 -16.44 -3.11 2.77
C ALA A 84 -14.90 -3.18 2.75
N ASP A 85 -14.25 -2.07 3.13
CA ASP A 85 -12.80 -2.00 3.34
C ASP A 85 -12.47 -1.03 4.48
N ARG A 86 -11.36 -1.27 5.14
CA ARG A 86 -10.77 -0.39 6.16
C ARG A 86 -9.77 0.61 5.58
N LYS A 87 -9.61 0.63 4.27
CA LYS A 87 -8.59 1.42 3.56
C LYS A 87 -9.24 2.40 2.59
N PRO A 88 -8.54 3.49 2.21
CA PRO A 88 -9.07 4.49 1.29
C PRO A 88 -9.28 3.95 -0.13
N PRO A 89 -10.10 4.61 -0.95
CA PRO A 89 -10.68 4.04 -2.16
C PRO A 89 -9.74 3.98 -3.38
N LEU A 90 -8.60 4.68 -3.40
CA LEU A 90 -7.81 4.84 -4.62
C LEU A 90 -7.35 3.50 -5.21
N VAL A 91 -6.88 2.57 -4.36
CA VAL A 91 -6.30 1.31 -4.87
C VAL A 91 -7.38 0.35 -5.39
N PRO A 92 -8.52 0.10 -4.72
CA PRO A 92 -9.63 -0.66 -5.29
C PRO A 92 -10.10 -0.14 -6.65
N TYR A 93 -10.27 1.19 -6.79
CA TYR A 93 -10.63 1.79 -8.09
C TYR A 93 -9.52 1.71 -9.13
N LEU A 94 -8.24 1.75 -8.73
CA LEU A 94 -7.12 1.51 -9.64
C LEU A 94 -7.13 0.08 -10.18
N TYR A 95 -7.45 -0.91 -9.34
CA TYR A 95 -7.62 -2.29 -9.76
C TYR A 95 -8.78 -2.42 -10.75
N ALA A 96 -9.95 -1.85 -10.46
CA ALA A 96 -11.11 -1.87 -11.34
C ALA A 96 -10.81 -1.22 -12.70
N ALA A 97 -10.15 -0.04 -12.69
CA ALA A 97 -9.70 0.62 -13.92
C ALA A 97 -8.71 -0.25 -14.71
N THR A 98 -7.80 -0.94 -14.04
CA THR A 98 -6.84 -1.84 -14.66
C THR A 98 -7.55 -3.02 -15.32
N PHE A 99 -8.53 -3.63 -14.65
CA PHE A 99 -9.33 -4.72 -15.21
C PHE A 99 -10.14 -4.25 -16.43
N ALA A 100 -10.72 -3.06 -16.38
CA ALA A 100 -11.44 -2.48 -17.51
C ALA A 100 -10.53 -2.23 -18.74
N ILE A 101 -9.29 -1.75 -18.52
CA ILE A 101 -8.32 -1.49 -19.58
C ILE A 101 -7.83 -2.79 -20.24
N PHE A 102 -7.52 -3.80 -19.44
CA PHE A 102 -6.95 -5.05 -19.95
C PHE A 102 -8.00 -6.11 -20.26
N GLY A 103 -9.29 -5.85 -20.02
CA GLY A 103 -10.39 -6.76 -20.28
C GLY A 103 -10.30 -8.07 -19.49
N THR A 104 -9.73 -8.03 -18.29
CA THR A 104 -9.43 -9.22 -17.47
C THR A 104 -9.53 -8.90 -15.98
N THR A 105 -9.93 -9.89 -15.18
CA THR A 105 -9.82 -9.90 -13.73
C THR A 105 -8.53 -10.55 -13.22
N ALA A 106 -7.63 -10.92 -14.12
CA ALA A 106 -6.38 -11.59 -13.76
C ALA A 106 -5.38 -10.61 -13.10
N LEU A 107 -4.80 -11.03 -11.99
CA LEU A 107 -3.90 -10.20 -11.17
C LEU A 107 -2.60 -9.78 -11.89
N TRP A 108 -2.22 -10.45 -12.98
CA TRP A 108 -1.04 -10.04 -13.75
C TRP A 108 -1.11 -8.58 -14.23
N SER A 109 -2.30 -8.10 -14.58
CA SER A 109 -2.48 -6.74 -15.10
C SER A 109 -2.18 -5.68 -14.02
N VAL A 110 -2.63 -5.89 -12.79
CA VAL A 110 -2.33 -4.98 -11.67
C VAL A 110 -0.87 -5.08 -11.21
N ARG A 111 -0.22 -6.23 -11.40
CA ARG A 111 1.23 -6.39 -11.16
C ARG A 111 2.08 -5.59 -12.15
N VAL A 112 1.63 -5.47 -13.41
CA VAL A 112 2.23 -4.52 -14.38
C VAL A 112 2.13 -3.08 -13.86
N MET A 113 0.97 -2.68 -13.34
CA MET A 113 0.80 -1.35 -12.74
C MET A 113 1.69 -1.17 -11.49
N ALA A 114 1.84 -2.20 -10.67
CA ALA A 114 2.74 -2.18 -9.51
C ALA A 114 4.21 -2.01 -9.92
N MET A 115 4.66 -2.67 -11.00
CA MET A 115 5.99 -2.46 -11.57
C MET A 115 6.20 -1.02 -12.03
N LEU A 116 5.22 -0.44 -12.71
CA LEU A 116 5.25 0.95 -13.13
C LEU A 116 5.32 1.89 -11.91
N ALA A 117 4.55 1.62 -10.86
CA ALA A 117 4.58 2.39 -9.61
C ALA A 117 5.97 2.37 -8.95
N VAL A 118 6.62 1.20 -8.88
CA VAL A 118 8.00 1.10 -8.34
C VAL A 118 8.99 1.86 -9.23
N ALA A 119 8.90 1.71 -10.55
CA ALA A 119 9.78 2.43 -11.48
C ALA A 119 9.60 3.96 -11.39
N LEU A 120 8.36 4.44 -11.24
CA LEU A 120 8.06 5.86 -11.02
C LEU A 120 8.60 6.35 -9.67
N THR A 121 8.46 5.55 -8.61
CA THR A 121 9.07 5.84 -7.30
C THR A 121 10.57 6.02 -7.42
N ALA A 122 11.24 5.06 -8.05
CA ALA A 122 12.68 5.10 -8.28
C ALA A 122 13.09 6.31 -9.14
N LEU A 123 12.30 6.66 -10.16
CA LEU A 123 12.53 7.84 -11.00
C LEU A 123 12.41 9.14 -10.19
N PHE A 124 11.31 9.33 -9.43
CA PHE A 124 11.13 10.55 -8.63
C PHE A 124 12.23 10.70 -7.58
N LEU A 125 12.63 9.59 -6.96
CA LEU A 125 13.75 9.56 -6.03
C LEU A 125 15.08 9.90 -6.71
N ALA A 126 15.33 9.36 -7.89
CA ALA A 126 16.50 9.67 -8.71
C ALA A 126 16.52 11.15 -9.13
N LEU A 127 15.38 11.72 -9.50
CA LEU A 127 15.26 13.14 -9.83
C LEU A 127 15.54 14.03 -8.61
N GLU A 128 15.10 13.63 -7.41
CA GLU A 128 15.41 14.34 -6.18
C GLU A 128 16.90 14.23 -5.83
N ALA A 129 17.48 13.04 -5.95
CA ALA A 129 18.92 12.82 -5.75
C ALA A 129 19.77 13.62 -6.75
N ARG A 130 19.34 13.73 -8.02
CA ARG A 130 19.99 14.54 -9.04
C ARG A 130 20.05 16.00 -8.66
N ARG A 131 18.96 16.53 -8.12
CA ARG A 131 18.90 17.94 -7.66
C ARG A 131 19.84 18.21 -6.48
N ARG A 132 19.98 17.25 -5.59
CA ARG A 132 20.82 17.39 -4.39
C ARG A 132 22.31 17.17 -4.67
N TYR A 133 22.63 16.17 -5.49
CA TYR A 133 23.97 15.62 -5.56
C TYR A 133 24.46 15.32 -7.00
N GLY A 134 23.68 15.70 -8.05
CA GLY A 134 24.06 15.54 -9.45
C GLY A 134 23.69 14.19 -10.08
N ASN A 135 24.05 14.03 -11.36
CA ASN A 135 23.60 12.89 -12.20
C ASN A 135 24.04 11.52 -11.67
N ARG A 136 25.24 11.39 -11.08
CA ARG A 136 25.71 10.13 -10.49
C ARG A 136 24.80 9.69 -9.35
N ALA A 137 24.34 10.62 -8.51
CA ALA A 137 23.44 10.34 -7.40
C ALA A 137 22.07 9.84 -7.89
N ALA A 138 21.58 10.33 -9.04
CA ALA A 138 20.32 9.85 -9.62
C ALA A 138 20.36 8.35 -9.91
N TRP A 139 21.45 7.87 -10.54
CA TRP A 139 21.62 6.45 -10.81
C TRP A 139 21.73 5.62 -9.53
N ILE A 140 22.51 6.08 -8.56
CA ILE A 140 22.69 5.40 -7.27
C ILE A 140 21.34 5.27 -6.56
N ALA A 141 20.62 6.36 -6.40
CA ALA A 141 19.34 6.37 -5.69
C ALA A 141 18.28 5.51 -6.40
N GLY A 142 18.13 5.66 -7.72
CA GLY A 142 17.17 4.89 -8.50
C GLY A 142 17.43 3.39 -8.44
N VAL A 143 18.69 2.97 -8.65
CA VAL A 143 19.07 1.55 -8.61
C VAL A 143 18.89 0.97 -7.20
N LEU A 144 19.36 1.66 -6.14
CA LEU A 144 19.17 1.20 -4.77
C LEU A 144 17.69 1.08 -4.39
N MET A 145 16.84 2.01 -4.84
CA MET A 145 15.38 1.93 -4.59
C MET A 145 14.79 0.66 -5.20
N VAL A 146 15.10 0.35 -6.46
CA VAL A 146 14.57 -0.84 -7.12
C VAL A 146 15.06 -2.12 -6.43
N LEU A 147 16.36 -2.23 -6.14
CA LEU A 147 16.95 -3.39 -5.48
C LEU A 147 16.37 -3.61 -4.08
N ALA A 148 16.29 -2.56 -3.27
CA ALA A 148 15.77 -2.64 -1.92
C ALA A 148 14.26 -2.99 -1.89
N SER A 149 13.49 -2.61 -2.91
CA SER A 149 12.04 -2.86 -2.98
C SER A 149 11.65 -4.33 -3.09
N VAL A 150 12.59 -5.22 -3.45
CA VAL A 150 12.35 -6.67 -3.56
C VAL A 150 13.15 -7.47 -2.55
N ALA A 151 14.00 -6.84 -1.75
CA ALA A 151 14.93 -7.53 -0.88
C ALA A 151 14.27 -8.05 0.41
N PHE A 152 13.35 -7.28 1.00
CA PHE A 152 12.69 -7.62 2.26
C PHE A 152 11.32 -8.23 2.02
N ALA A 153 11.08 -9.43 2.59
CA ALA A 153 9.85 -10.19 2.44
C ALA A 153 9.34 -10.21 0.98
N PRO A 154 10.06 -10.84 0.02
CA PRO A 154 9.76 -10.76 -1.42
C PRO A 154 8.32 -11.14 -1.77
N GLN A 155 7.74 -12.14 -1.08
CA GLN A 155 6.35 -12.58 -1.30
C GLN A 155 5.34 -11.47 -0.97
N ASP A 156 5.64 -10.67 0.04
CA ASP A 156 4.79 -9.58 0.51
C ASP A 156 5.12 -8.26 -0.21
N GLY A 157 6.41 -7.95 -0.37
CA GLY A 157 6.89 -6.74 -1.01
C GLY A 157 6.67 -6.70 -2.53
N GLN A 158 6.46 -7.85 -3.20
CA GLN A 158 6.16 -7.92 -4.64
C GLN A 158 4.66 -7.94 -4.95
N ALA A 159 3.80 -8.22 -3.98
CA ALA A 159 2.35 -8.14 -4.16
C ALA A 159 1.92 -6.72 -4.60
N ALA A 160 0.90 -6.63 -5.42
CA ALA A 160 0.33 -5.36 -5.87
C ALA A 160 -0.57 -4.75 -4.77
N ASN A 161 0.03 -4.46 -3.62
CA ASN A 161 -0.64 -3.97 -2.42
C ASN A 161 -0.68 -2.43 -2.35
N PHE A 162 -1.33 -1.91 -1.33
CA PHE A 162 -1.57 -0.48 -1.13
C PHE A 162 -0.28 0.35 -1.05
N GLU A 163 0.76 -0.17 -0.39
CA GLU A 163 2.04 0.53 -0.21
C GLU A 163 2.73 0.82 -1.53
N ILE A 164 2.73 -0.14 -2.45
CA ILE A 164 3.38 0.04 -3.76
C ILE A 164 2.74 1.21 -4.51
N PHE A 165 1.42 1.33 -4.47
CA PHE A 165 0.70 2.43 -5.14
C PHE A 165 0.78 3.75 -4.38
N MET A 166 1.06 3.73 -3.08
CA MET A 166 1.32 4.92 -2.25
C MET A 166 2.67 5.56 -2.55
N LEU A 167 3.72 4.77 -2.78
CA LEU A 167 5.12 5.22 -2.88
C LEU A 167 5.37 6.29 -3.97
N PRO A 168 4.85 6.19 -5.21
CA PRO A 168 5.08 7.22 -6.22
C PRO A 168 4.60 8.60 -5.77
N SER A 169 3.42 8.65 -5.15
CA SER A 169 2.81 9.90 -4.69
C SER A 169 3.57 10.49 -3.49
N MET A 170 4.04 9.65 -2.56
CA MET A 170 4.91 10.09 -1.46
C MET A 170 6.21 10.73 -1.97
N THR A 171 6.88 10.07 -2.91
CA THR A 171 8.16 10.58 -3.47
C THR A 171 7.95 11.81 -4.33
N ALA A 172 6.87 11.86 -5.12
CA ALA A 172 6.49 13.04 -5.89
C ALA A 172 6.20 14.24 -4.98
N ALA A 173 5.54 14.03 -3.84
CA ALA A 173 5.21 15.09 -2.89
C ALA A 173 6.47 15.81 -2.39
N VAL A 174 7.48 15.05 -1.95
CA VAL A 174 8.76 15.63 -1.49
C VAL A 174 9.50 16.33 -2.64
N LEU A 175 9.55 15.72 -3.83
CA LEU A 175 10.16 16.31 -5.01
C LEU A 175 9.48 17.64 -5.42
N LEU A 176 8.14 17.71 -5.38
CA LEU A 176 7.35 18.90 -5.69
C LEU A 176 7.53 20.00 -4.64
N ALA A 177 7.54 19.62 -3.34
CA ALA A 177 7.82 20.56 -2.26
C ALA A 177 9.20 21.22 -2.42
N ARG A 178 10.22 20.44 -2.75
CA ARG A 178 11.57 20.95 -3.04
C ARG A 178 11.62 21.88 -4.26
N ARG A 179 10.70 21.71 -5.21
CA ARG A 179 10.55 22.59 -6.38
C ARG A 179 9.73 23.84 -6.09
N GLY A 180 9.34 24.10 -4.86
CA GLY A 180 8.49 25.24 -4.48
C GLY A 180 7.02 25.13 -4.91
N ARG A 181 6.59 23.94 -5.40
CA ARG A 181 5.20 23.68 -5.82
C ARG A 181 4.37 23.21 -4.64
N ALA A 182 4.10 24.12 -3.70
CA ALA A 182 3.47 23.81 -2.43
C ALA A 182 2.10 23.12 -2.59
N PHE A 183 1.17 23.69 -3.37
CA PHE A 183 -0.16 23.10 -3.61
C PHE A 183 -0.07 21.71 -4.23
N SER A 184 0.71 21.53 -5.29
CA SER A 184 0.88 20.23 -5.95
C SER A 184 1.54 19.20 -5.03
N SER A 185 2.42 19.62 -4.12
CA SER A 185 3.02 18.70 -3.13
C SER A 185 1.99 18.21 -2.12
N GLY A 186 1.10 19.08 -1.67
CA GLY A 186 -0.04 18.68 -0.83
C GLY A 186 -0.99 17.71 -1.55
N ALA A 187 -1.33 18.01 -2.80
CA ALA A 187 -2.17 17.12 -3.61
C ALA A 187 -1.53 15.72 -3.81
N ALA A 188 -0.22 15.66 -3.99
CA ALA A 188 0.48 14.38 -4.06
C ALA A 188 0.44 13.62 -2.72
N VAL A 189 0.51 14.31 -1.56
CA VAL A 189 0.29 13.66 -0.26
C VAL A 189 -1.14 13.16 -0.14
N ALA A 190 -2.14 13.91 -0.62
CA ALA A 190 -3.53 13.45 -0.63
C ALA A 190 -3.70 12.16 -1.44
N LEU A 191 -3.08 12.06 -2.62
CA LEU A 191 -3.09 10.82 -3.41
C LEU A 191 -2.41 9.66 -2.69
N ALA A 192 -1.30 9.92 -2.00
CA ALA A 192 -0.66 8.90 -1.15
C ALA A 192 -1.59 8.45 -0.01
N THR A 193 -2.31 9.40 0.62
CA THR A 193 -3.28 9.13 1.68
C THR A 193 -4.48 8.34 1.16
N LEU A 194 -4.97 8.67 -0.05
CA LEU A 194 -6.05 7.94 -0.71
C LEU A 194 -5.65 6.54 -1.17
N ALA A 195 -4.36 6.29 -1.37
CA ALA A 195 -3.85 4.93 -1.56
C ALA A 195 -3.79 4.16 -0.22
N LYS A 196 -3.28 4.79 0.84
CA LYS A 196 -3.25 4.26 2.20
C LYS A 196 -3.16 5.40 3.20
N GLN A 197 -3.92 5.32 4.31
CA GLN A 197 -3.99 6.39 5.34
C GLN A 197 -2.60 6.85 5.82
N THR A 198 -1.66 5.90 5.95
CA THR A 198 -0.29 6.18 6.41
C THR A 198 0.49 7.12 5.49
N GLY A 199 0.07 7.27 4.23
CA GLY A 199 0.62 8.25 3.29
C GLY A 199 0.54 9.70 3.79
N ALA A 200 -0.47 10.02 4.63
CA ALA A 200 -0.63 11.34 5.24
C ALA A 200 0.59 11.79 6.07
N ALA A 201 1.34 10.86 6.64
CA ALA A 201 2.54 11.18 7.41
C ALA A 201 3.63 11.91 6.57
N THR A 202 3.57 11.80 5.24
CA THR A 202 4.46 12.55 4.33
C THR A 202 4.19 14.08 4.38
N LEU A 203 3.06 14.52 4.97
CA LEU A 203 2.85 15.95 5.24
C LEU A 203 3.97 16.53 6.10
N LEU A 204 4.53 15.78 7.05
CA LEU A 204 5.57 16.30 7.95
C LEU A 204 6.80 16.85 7.20
N PRO A 205 7.50 16.09 6.35
CA PRO A 205 8.61 16.62 5.57
C PRO A 205 8.16 17.65 4.52
N VAL A 206 6.98 17.51 3.92
CA VAL A 206 6.44 18.45 2.95
C VAL A 206 6.19 19.81 3.58
N LEU A 207 5.47 19.88 4.71
CA LEU A 207 5.20 21.13 5.42
C LEU A 207 6.48 21.80 5.90
N TYR A 208 7.45 21.02 6.41
CA TYR A 208 8.76 21.57 6.77
C TYR A 208 9.42 22.25 5.57
N LEU A 209 9.45 21.60 4.39
CA LEU A 209 10.08 22.13 3.19
C LEU A 209 9.40 23.41 2.70
N VAL A 210 8.08 23.41 2.56
CA VAL A 210 7.34 24.56 2.02
C VAL A 210 7.29 25.71 3.00
N TRP A 211 7.28 25.40 4.32
CA TRP A 211 7.39 26.42 5.36
C TRP A 211 8.74 27.14 5.31
N ARG A 212 9.84 26.38 5.17
CA ARG A 212 11.20 26.96 5.04
C ARG A 212 11.36 27.85 3.80
N GLN A 213 10.61 27.59 2.74
CA GLN A 213 10.68 28.33 1.48
C GLN A 213 9.74 29.55 1.41
N ARG A 214 8.52 29.42 1.92
CA ARG A 214 7.43 30.39 1.73
C ARG A 214 6.64 30.71 3.00
N GLY A 215 7.10 30.25 4.16
CA GLY A 215 6.46 30.47 5.46
C GLY A 215 5.01 29.96 5.51
N ARG A 216 4.15 30.72 6.21
CA ARG A 216 2.72 30.37 6.39
C ARG A 216 1.97 30.19 5.06
N ARG A 217 2.28 30.99 4.04
CA ARG A 217 1.63 30.88 2.72
C ARG A 217 1.94 29.54 2.06
N GLY A 218 3.19 29.10 2.09
CA GLY A 218 3.57 27.79 1.56
C GLY A 218 2.88 26.63 2.30
N ALA A 219 2.77 26.71 3.62
CA ALA A 219 2.05 25.71 4.41
C ALA A 219 0.54 25.70 4.09
N ALA A 220 -0.09 26.87 3.99
CA ALA A 220 -1.50 26.99 3.62
C ALA A 220 -1.78 26.42 2.21
N ASP A 221 -0.93 26.75 1.23
CA ASP A 221 -1.03 26.19 -0.13
C ASP A 221 -0.95 24.66 -0.11
N ALA A 222 0.01 24.09 0.64
CA ALA A 222 0.18 22.64 0.74
C ALA A 222 -1.01 21.98 1.44
N LEU A 223 -1.53 22.57 2.51
CA LEU A 223 -2.73 22.08 3.21
C LEU A 223 -3.97 22.19 2.31
N GLY A 224 -4.14 23.26 1.55
CA GLY A 224 -5.21 23.38 0.56
C GLY A 224 -5.11 22.32 -0.53
N GLY A 225 -3.89 22.09 -1.04
CA GLY A 225 -3.62 21.02 -2.00
C GLY A 225 -3.90 19.62 -1.42
N PHE A 226 -3.65 19.40 -0.13
CA PHE A 226 -3.97 18.15 0.55
C PHE A 226 -5.47 17.98 0.77
N ALA A 227 -6.15 19.03 1.22
CA ALA A 227 -7.57 18.96 1.57
C ALA A 227 -8.47 18.76 0.33
N LEU A 228 -8.16 19.43 -0.78
CA LEU A 228 -9.03 19.43 -1.96
C LEU A 228 -9.30 18.03 -2.56
N PRO A 229 -8.28 17.20 -2.89
CA PRO A 229 -8.54 15.87 -3.42
C PRO A 229 -9.27 14.96 -2.41
N LEU A 230 -8.97 15.08 -1.11
CA LEU A 230 -9.66 14.32 -0.07
C LEU A 230 -11.13 14.72 0.03
N ALA A 231 -11.43 16.02 -0.02
CA ALA A 231 -12.81 16.51 0.01
C ALA A 231 -13.60 16.05 -1.23
N VAL A 232 -13.00 16.12 -2.43
CA VAL A 232 -13.63 15.63 -3.66
C VAL A 232 -13.96 14.15 -3.55
N VAL A 233 -13.00 13.32 -3.13
CA VAL A 233 -13.23 11.87 -2.98
C VAL A 233 -14.26 11.59 -1.88
N ALA A 234 -14.21 12.30 -0.76
CA ALA A 234 -15.22 12.17 0.30
C ALA A 234 -16.64 12.47 -0.19
N LEU A 235 -16.81 13.49 -1.04
CA LEU A 235 -18.10 13.82 -1.63
C LEU A 235 -18.58 12.75 -2.62
N LEU A 236 -17.67 12.11 -3.36
CA LEU A 236 -18.00 11.07 -4.34
C LEU A 236 -18.37 9.74 -3.69
N VAL A 237 -17.70 9.38 -2.60
CA VAL A 237 -17.84 8.07 -1.94
C VAL A 237 -18.85 8.11 -0.77
N GLY A 238 -19.12 9.30 -0.24
CA GLY A 238 -19.88 9.54 0.98
C GLY A 238 -18.95 9.87 2.16
N PRO A 239 -19.06 11.10 2.73
CA PRO A 239 -18.16 11.54 3.81
C PRO A 239 -18.26 10.66 5.07
N GLY A 240 -19.48 10.24 5.40
CA GLY A 240 -19.76 9.35 6.55
C GLY A 240 -19.13 7.97 6.36
N GLU A 241 -19.30 7.38 5.18
CA GLU A 241 -18.76 6.08 4.82
C GLU A 241 -17.23 6.11 4.83
N LEU A 242 -16.64 7.11 4.16
CA LEU A 242 -15.18 7.25 4.14
C LEU A 242 -14.62 7.38 5.56
N LEU A 243 -15.19 8.23 6.40
CA LEU A 243 -14.74 8.44 7.78
C LEU A 243 -14.93 7.17 8.63
N PHE A 244 -16.10 6.53 8.53
CA PHE A 244 -16.39 5.32 9.30
C PHE A 244 -15.40 4.21 8.95
N TRP A 245 -15.32 3.82 7.68
CA TRP A 245 -14.54 2.67 7.26
C TRP A 245 -13.04 2.89 7.39
N THR A 246 -12.53 4.09 7.07
CA THR A 246 -11.07 4.34 7.11
C THR A 246 -10.54 4.75 8.48
N THR A 247 -11.41 5.12 9.44
CA THR A 247 -10.97 5.64 10.73
C THR A 247 -11.71 4.95 11.89
N ILE A 248 -13.03 5.14 12.02
CA ILE A 248 -13.80 4.69 13.19
C ILE A 248 -13.85 3.16 13.23
N GLY A 249 -14.21 2.51 12.12
CA GLY A 249 -14.31 1.06 11.99
C GLY A 249 -12.98 0.31 12.15
N ASN A 250 -11.85 1.04 12.12
CA ASN A 250 -10.54 0.47 12.40
C ASN A 250 -10.24 0.26 13.90
N GLY A 251 -11.10 0.71 14.80
CA GLY A 251 -10.89 0.54 16.24
C GLY A 251 -10.72 -0.93 16.66
N SER A 252 -11.54 -1.83 16.13
CA SER A 252 -11.43 -3.28 16.37
C SER A 252 -10.15 -3.88 15.80
N TYR A 253 -9.67 -3.38 14.64
CA TYR A 253 -8.40 -3.81 14.02
C TYR A 253 -7.19 -3.48 14.90
N LEU A 254 -7.22 -2.35 15.61
CA LEU A 254 -6.14 -1.90 16.50
C LEU A 254 -6.18 -2.57 17.88
N GLY A 255 -7.24 -3.29 18.22
CA GLY A 255 -7.40 -3.97 19.50
C GLY A 255 -6.24 -4.95 19.78
N ILE A 256 -5.48 -4.71 20.86
CA ILE A 256 -4.27 -5.46 21.22
C ILE A 256 -4.35 -6.00 22.66
N SER A 257 -5.52 -6.05 23.27
CA SER A 257 -5.64 -6.49 24.66
C SER A 257 -4.90 -7.83 24.89
N GLY A 258 -3.96 -7.83 25.81
CA GLY A 258 -3.19 -9.02 26.18
C GLY A 258 -1.99 -9.38 25.28
N LEU A 259 -1.80 -8.76 24.12
CA LEU A 259 -0.82 -9.19 23.09
C LEU A 259 0.44 -8.32 22.97
N TRP A 260 0.70 -7.41 23.90
CA TRP A 260 1.84 -6.48 23.83
C TRP A 260 3.20 -7.18 23.67
N GLY A 261 3.40 -8.32 24.32
CA GLY A 261 4.62 -9.12 24.18
C GLY A 261 4.84 -9.59 22.75
N LEU A 262 3.79 -10.08 22.08
CA LEU A 262 3.84 -10.52 20.69
C LEU A 262 4.07 -9.34 19.74
N VAL A 263 3.42 -8.22 19.98
CA VAL A 263 3.58 -6.98 19.18
C VAL A 263 5.02 -6.49 19.26
N LEU A 264 5.61 -6.41 20.46
CA LEU A 264 7.00 -6.00 20.65
C LEU A 264 7.98 -7.00 20.03
N LEU A 265 7.75 -8.29 20.18
CA LEU A 265 8.58 -9.32 19.57
C LEU A 265 8.54 -9.19 18.04
N THR A 266 7.35 -9.05 17.45
CA THR A 266 7.19 -8.88 16.00
C THR A 266 7.85 -7.59 15.50
N LEU A 267 7.71 -6.47 16.22
CA LEU A 267 8.40 -5.22 15.93
C LEU A 267 9.92 -5.43 15.86
N VAL A 268 10.49 -6.05 16.90
CA VAL A 268 11.94 -6.27 17.00
C VAL A 268 12.42 -7.20 15.87
N LEU A 269 11.77 -8.34 15.69
CA LEU A 269 12.17 -9.34 14.69
C LEU A 269 12.05 -8.79 13.26
N MET A 270 10.93 -8.16 12.92
CA MET A 270 10.71 -7.64 11.57
C MET A 270 11.63 -6.44 11.27
N THR A 271 11.85 -5.55 12.25
CA THR A 271 12.78 -4.43 12.08
C THR A 271 14.22 -4.90 11.97
N ALA A 272 14.64 -5.88 12.78
CA ALA A 272 15.97 -6.48 12.68
C ALA A 272 16.16 -7.20 11.32
N ALA A 273 15.18 -7.98 10.88
CA ALA A 273 15.23 -8.65 9.58
C ALA A 273 15.29 -7.63 8.42
N PHE A 274 14.47 -6.56 8.48
CA PHE A 274 14.56 -5.46 7.50
C PHE A 274 15.94 -4.81 7.50
N ALA A 275 16.51 -4.53 8.67
CA ALA A 275 17.83 -3.92 8.78
C ALA A 275 18.95 -4.82 8.23
N VAL A 276 18.90 -6.13 8.50
CA VAL A 276 19.86 -7.11 7.99
C VAL A 276 19.80 -7.20 6.47
N VAL A 277 18.62 -7.36 5.90
CA VAL A 277 18.44 -7.48 4.45
C VAL A 277 18.76 -6.16 3.73
N ASN A 278 18.51 -5.02 4.35
CA ASN A 278 18.86 -3.70 3.83
C ASN A 278 20.17 -3.15 4.42
N LEU A 279 21.05 -4.01 4.91
CA LEU A 279 22.35 -3.60 5.49
C LEU A 279 23.16 -2.65 4.58
N PRO A 280 23.19 -2.83 3.23
CA PRO A 280 23.89 -1.90 2.33
C PRO A 280 23.40 -0.45 2.41
N ILE A 281 22.17 -0.25 2.90
CA ILE A 281 21.55 1.06 3.08
C ILE A 281 21.65 1.50 4.54
N VAL A 282 21.23 0.65 5.48
CA VAL A 282 21.11 0.98 6.91
C VAL A 282 22.46 1.30 7.56
N TRP A 283 23.53 0.61 7.19
CA TRP A 283 24.86 0.80 7.79
C TRP A 283 25.44 2.21 7.56
N THR A 284 24.93 2.96 6.61
CA THR A 284 25.36 4.35 6.36
C THR A 284 24.77 5.35 7.34
N LEU A 285 23.68 5.01 8.06
CA LEU A 285 22.94 5.91 8.93
C LEU A 285 23.78 6.52 10.08
N PRO A 286 24.63 5.75 10.80
CA PRO A 286 25.45 6.33 11.87
C PRO A 286 26.43 7.39 11.34
N ARG A 287 26.96 7.19 10.13
CA ARG A 287 27.82 8.16 9.47
C ARG A 287 27.03 9.40 9.03
N ALA A 288 25.88 9.22 8.39
CA ALA A 288 24.99 10.31 7.99
C ALA A 288 24.57 11.17 9.19
N TRP A 289 24.26 10.53 10.33
CA TRP A 289 23.88 11.21 11.56
C TRP A 289 25.02 12.04 12.14
N ARG A 290 26.24 11.50 12.17
CA ARG A 290 27.44 12.24 12.63
C ARG A 290 27.72 13.45 11.74
N GLU A 291 27.71 13.25 10.42
CA GLU A 291 27.95 14.32 9.44
C GLU A 291 26.90 15.43 9.53
N ARG A 292 25.63 15.09 9.81
CA ARG A 292 24.57 16.07 10.08
C ARG A 292 24.89 16.96 11.27
N ARG A 293 25.40 16.40 12.36
CA ARG A 293 25.71 17.16 13.59
C ARG A 293 26.86 18.15 13.39
N THR A 294 27.81 17.81 12.54
CA THR A 294 29.03 18.62 12.33
C THR A 294 28.88 19.70 11.26
N ALA A 295 28.05 19.48 10.24
CA ALA A 295 28.00 20.32 9.03
C ALA A 295 26.81 21.27 8.95
N GLY A 296 25.90 21.30 9.95
CA GLY A 296 24.72 22.19 9.93
C GLY A 296 23.82 21.88 8.72
N SER A 297 23.26 20.69 8.64
CA SER A 297 22.82 20.08 7.41
C SER A 297 21.51 20.57 6.83
N GLY A 298 21.49 20.76 5.51
CA GLY A 298 20.30 20.94 4.68
C GLY A 298 19.43 19.69 4.50
N ASP A 299 19.68 18.59 5.26
CA ASP A 299 19.01 17.29 5.11
C ASP A 299 18.00 16.99 6.22
N THR A 300 17.56 17.99 6.97
CA THR A 300 16.57 17.83 8.06
C THR A 300 15.26 17.23 7.55
N ASP A 301 14.83 17.57 6.34
CA ASP A 301 13.64 17.03 5.71
C ASP A 301 13.72 15.52 5.47
N LEU A 302 14.89 14.97 5.16
CA LEU A 302 15.07 13.52 4.99
C LEU A 302 14.91 12.77 6.31
N TRP A 303 15.42 13.34 7.41
CA TRP A 303 15.25 12.76 8.74
C TRP A 303 13.83 12.88 9.26
N LEU A 304 13.13 13.98 8.95
CA LEU A 304 11.70 14.13 9.23
C LEU A 304 10.87 13.13 8.42
N TRP A 305 11.24 12.91 7.15
CA TRP A 305 10.60 11.90 6.32
C TRP A 305 10.84 10.49 6.86
N LEU A 306 12.08 10.17 7.26
CA LEU A 306 12.37 8.88 7.89
C LEU A 306 11.59 8.69 9.19
N LEU A 307 11.53 9.72 10.04
CA LEU A 307 10.74 9.69 11.29
C LEU A 307 9.26 9.43 10.98
N SER A 308 8.66 10.17 10.04
CA SER A 308 7.26 9.99 9.67
C SER A 308 6.98 8.60 9.10
N ALA A 309 7.90 8.04 8.31
CA ALA A 309 7.79 6.70 7.77
C ALA A 309 7.90 5.62 8.87
N VAL A 310 8.79 5.79 9.86
CA VAL A 310 8.89 4.89 11.03
C VAL A 310 7.59 4.91 11.84
N LEU A 311 7.05 6.09 12.12
CA LEU A 311 5.77 6.22 12.82
C LEU A 311 4.64 5.53 12.03
N SER A 312 4.63 5.68 10.70
CA SER A 312 3.64 5.05 9.82
C SER A 312 3.71 3.52 9.81
N VAL A 313 4.90 2.94 9.91
CA VAL A 313 5.07 1.48 10.07
C VAL A 313 4.46 1.02 11.40
N ALA A 314 4.58 1.83 12.45
CA ALA A 314 4.14 1.47 13.79
C ALA A 314 2.64 1.63 14.01
N VAL A 315 1.94 2.52 13.31
CA VAL A 315 0.52 2.86 13.55
C VAL A 315 -0.40 1.64 13.58
N GLY A 316 -0.21 0.67 12.67
CA GLY A 316 -1.07 -0.51 12.60
C GLY A 316 -0.70 -1.62 13.59
N LEU A 317 0.43 -1.54 14.28
CA LEU A 317 0.97 -2.52 15.24
C LEU A 317 1.07 -3.97 14.69
N ARG A 318 1.11 -4.14 13.36
CA ARG A 318 1.14 -5.44 12.66
C ARG A 318 2.50 -5.80 12.08
N PHE A 319 3.29 -4.82 11.68
CA PHE A 319 4.67 -4.94 11.17
C PHE A 319 4.81 -5.90 9.99
N PHE A 320 3.82 -5.95 9.07
CA PHE A 320 3.93 -6.73 7.83
C PHE A 320 5.08 -6.24 6.95
N GLY A 321 5.66 -7.13 6.15
CA GLY A 321 6.83 -6.84 5.32
C GLY A 321 6.63 -5.64 4.40
N HIS A 322 5.47 -5.53 3.75
CA HIS A 322 5.16 -4.43 2.83
C HIS A 322 5.06 -3.06 3.54
N TYR A 323 4.80 -2.99 4.86
CA TYR A 323 4.80 -1.72 5.60
C TYR A 323 6.16 -1.03 5.59
N TYR A 324 7.24 -1.82 5.54
CA TYR A 324 8.61 -1.31 5.54
C TYR A 324 9.03 -0.66 4.21
N LEU A 325 8.28 -0.86 3.12
CA LEU A 325 8.57 -0.25 1.82
C LEU A 325 8.59 1.29 1.91
N GLN A 326 7.76 1.90 2.74
CA GLN A 326 7.72 3.35 2.93
C GLN A 326 8.96 3.94 3.62
N LEU A 327 9.81 3.11 4.25
CA LEU A 327 11.09 3.54 4.80
C LEU A 327 12.16 3.73 3.71
N LEU A 328 12.02 3.03 2.58
CA LEU A 328 13.06 2.99 1.55
C LEU A 328 13.37 4.35 0.92
N PRO A 329 12.39 5.20 0.53
CA PRO A 329 12.69 6.46 -0.10
C PRO A 329 13.61 7.38 0.74
N PRO A 330 13.30 7.71 2.00
CA PRO A 330 14.19 8.54 2.81
C PRO A 330 15.53 7.85 3.12
N LEU A 331 15.54 6.53 3.39
CA LEU A 331 16.77 5.77 3.64
C LEU A 331 17.71 5.79 2.42
N VAL A 332 17.19 5.57 1.23
CA VAL A 332 17.98 5.59 -0.01
C VAL A 332 18.57 6.97 -0.27
N LEU A 333 17.85 8.06 -0.03
CA LEU A 333 18.38 9.42 -0.19
C LEU A 333 19.47 9.72 0.84
N ILE A 334 19.27 9.36 2.11
CA ILE A 334 20.29 9.50 3.16
C ILE A 334 21.54 8.70 2.80
N THR A 335 21.37 7.45 2.37
CA THR A 335 22.49 6.60 1.92
C THR A 335 23.20 7.21 0.72
N THR A 336 22.44 7.70 -0.27
CA THR A 336 23.02 8.34 -1.46
C THR A 336 23.86 9.55 -1.08
N SER A 337 23.44 10.37 -0.10
CA SER A 337 24.23 11.51 0.38
C SER A 337 25.60 11.09 0.92
N VAL A 338 25.66 9.98 1.67
CA VAL A 338 26.92 9.41 2.19
C VAL A 338 27.79 8.84 1.06
N LEU A 339 27.17 8.11 0.13
CA LEU A 339 27.87 7.47 -0.99
C LEU A 339 28.50 8.50 -1.94
N MET A 340 27.87 9.66 -2.11
CA MET A 340 28.43 10.74 -2.95
C MET A 340 29.73 11.32 -2.36
N ARG A 341 29.94 11.21 -1.05
CA ARG A 341 31.17 11.60 -0.34
C ARG A 341 32.14 10.43 -0.14
N SER A 342 31.79 9.26 -0.66
CA SER A 342 32.58 8.03 -0.52
C SER A 342 33.37 7.71 -1.79
N SER A 343 34.33 6.79 -1.69
CA SER A 343 35.10 6.33 -2.83
C SER A 343 34.24 5.56 -3.85
N ALA A 344 34.65 5.55 -5.12
CA ALA A 344 33.96 4.78 -6.16
C ALA A 344 33.88 3.28 -5.82
N ARG A 345 34.91 2.75 -5.10
CA ARG A 345 34.92 1.36 -4.63
C ARG A 345 33.81 1.10 -3.60
N ALA A 346 33.57 2.03 -2.67
CA ALA A 346 32.50 1.93 -1.68
C ALA A 346 31.12 1.91 -2.36
N VAL A 347 30.89 2.81 -3.33
CA VAL A 347 29.65 2.84 -4.11
C VAL A 347 29.41 1.51 -4.84
N LYS A 348 30.41 1.01 -5.57
CA LYS A 348 30.31 -0.27 -6.28
C LYS A 348 30.01 -1.44 -5.33
N ARG A 349 30.69 -1.50 -4.16
CA ARG A 349 30.46 -2.53 -3.14
C ARG A 349 29.03 -2.48 -2.59
N THR A 350 28.53 -1.28 -2.28
CA THR A 350 27.16 -1.10 -1.75
C THR A 350 26.12 -1.58 -2.77
N ILE A 351 26.24 -1.19 -4.04
CA ILE A 351 25.31 -1.62 -5.10
C ILE A 351 25.41 -3.12 -5.34
N ALA A 352 26.62 -3.67 -5.43
CA ALA A 352 26.84 -5.11 -5.63
C ALA A 352 26.27 -5.95 -4.49
N LEU A 353 26.45 -5.50 -3.23
CA LEU A 353 25.89 -6.17 -2.06
C LEU A 353 24.35 -6.09 -2.06
N ALA A 354 23.78 -4.93 -2.37
CA ALA A 354 22.32 -4.78 -2.49
C ALA A 354 21.76 -5.68 -3.60
N ALA A 355 22.42 -5.76 -4.76
CA ALA A 355 22.04 -6.64 -5.85
C ALA A 355 22.13 -8.12 -5.46
N GLY A 356 23.23 -8.53 -4.80
CA GLY A 356 23.40 -9.89 -4.30
C GLY A 356 22.30 -10.28 -3.31
N ILE A 357 21.99 -9.41 -2.35
CA ILE A 357 20.92 -9.65 -1.37
C ILE A 357 19.55 -9.73 -2.07
N ALA A 358 19.23 -8.81 -2.97
CA ALA A 358 17.98 -8.83 -3.71
C ALA A 358 17.81 -10.13 -4.52
N THR A 359 18.89 -10.58 -5.19
CA THR A 359 18.89 -11.84 -5.95
C THR A 359 18.72 -13.05 -5.04
N VAL A 360 19.46 -13.12 -3.94
CA VAL A 360 19.37 -14.23 -2.98
C VAL A 360 18.00 -14.26 -2.31
N ALA A 361 17.50 -13.12 -1.85
CA ALA A 361 16.19 -13.05 -1.19
C ALA A 361 15.06 -13.48 -2.14
N THR A 362 15.07 -13.00 -3.39
CA THR A 362 14.10 -13.41 -4.41
C THR A 362 14.26 -14.88 -4.75
N GLY A 363 15.49 -15.37 -4.95
CA GLY A 363 15.76 -16.78 -5.25
C GLY A 363 15.31 -17.71 -4.14
N LEU A 364 15.61 -17.40 -2.87
CA LEU A 364 15.15 -18.18 -1.71
C LEU A 364 13.61 -18.17 -1.60
N ALA A 365 12.97 -17.04 -1.84
CA ALA A 365 11.53 -16.94 -1.83
C ALA A 365 10.88 -17.88 -2.87
N PHE A 366 11.51 -18.04 -4.04
CA PHE A 366 11.08 -19.00 -5.06
C PHE A 366 11.33 -20.47 -4.70
N LEU A 367 12.42 -20.76 -4.01
CA LEU A 367 12.82 -22.13 -3.69
C LEU A 367 12.07 -22.68 -2.47
N VAL A 368 11.82 -21.84 -1.47
CA VAL A 368 11.35 -22.31 -0.16
C VAL A 368 9.83 -22.37 -0.08
N ARG A 369 9.10 -21.56 -0.77
CA ARG A 369 7.63 -21.43 -0.78
C ARG A 369 7.25 -20.05 -1.29
N PRO A 370 6.11 -19.71 -1.46
CA PRO A 370 4.81 -20.19 -1.91
C PRO A 370 4.68 -20.11 -3.44
N PHE A 371 5.75 -19.90 -4.16
CA PHE A 371 5.73 -19.80 -5.63
C PHE A 371 5.30 -21.11 -6.33
N ASN A 372 5.34 -22.22 -5.58
CA ASN A 372 4.92 -23.54 -6.07
C ASN A 372 3.71 -24.10 -5.31
N GLU A 373 3.08 -23.34 -4.40
CA GLU A 373 1.87 -23.83 -3.74
C GLU A 373 0.73 -23.89 -4.73
N LYS A 374 0.14 -25.09 -4.85
CA LYS A 374 -1.11 -25.28 -5.58
C LYS A 374 -2.17 -24.36 -4.98
N ALA A 375 -2.78 -23.55 -5.80
CA ALA A 375 -3.79 -22.60 -5.35
C ALA A 375 -5.04 -23.36 -4.87
N GLN A 376 -5.14 -23.58 -3.57
CA GLN A 376 -6.18 -24.37 -2.89
C GLN A 376 -7.61 -23.86 -3.17
N TYR A 377 -7.76 -22.59 -3.56
CA TYR A 377 -9.07 -22.04 -3.93
C TYR A 377 -9.55 -22.47 -5.33
N GLN A 378 -8.67 -22.96 -6.20
CA GLN A 378 -9.02 -23.28 -7.60
C GLN A 378 -10.03 -24.45 -7.71
N PRO A 379 -9.87 -25.60 -7.00
CA PRO A 379 -10.84 -26.69 -7.09
C PRO A 379 -12.25 -26.30 -6.66
N VAL A 380 -12.38 -25.53 -5.58
CA VAL A 380 -13.71 -25.06 -5.12
C VAL A 380 -14.29 -24.02 -6.07
N SER A 381 -13.45 -23.16 -6.65
CA SER A 381 -13.91 -22.21 -7.66
C SER A 381 -14.40 -22.90 -8.93
N GLN A 382 -13.74 -23.97 -9.35
CA GLN A 382 -14.19 -24.80 -10.47
C GLN A 382 -15.51 -25.52 -10.16
N TYR A 383 -15.64 -26.09 -8.95
CA TYR A 383 -16.90 -26.68 -8.49
C TYR A 383 -18.07 -25.70 -8.60
N LEU A 384 -17.86 -24.43 -8.18
CA LEU A 384 -18.87 -23.39 -8.25
C LEU A 384 -19.19 -22.98 -9.71
N LYS A 385 -18.18 -22.89 -10.59
CA LYS A 385 -18.41 -22.61 -12.02
C LYS A 385 -19.32 -23.61 -12.68
N GLU A 386 -19.17 -24.88 -12.33
CA GLU A 386 -19.91 -25.99 -12.92
C GLU A 386 -21.34 -26.11 -12.39
N ARG A 387 -21.60 -25.68 -11.14
CA ARG A 387 -22.87 -25.97 -10.43
C ARG A 387 -23.70 -24.74 -10.06
N ALA A 388 -23.05 -23.57 -9.95
CA ALA A 388 -23.76 -22.34 -9.62
C ALA A 388 -24.17 -21.61 -10.90
N GLY A 389 -25.41 -21.10 -10.93
CA GLY A 389 -25.92 -20.27 -12.02
C GLY A 389 -25.15 -18.96 -12.16
N ARG A 390 -25.26 -18.31 -13.33
CA ARG A 390 -24.53 -17.06 -13.62
C ARG A 390 -24.83 -15.93 -12.61
N ASN A 391 -26.07 -15.87 -12.14
CA ASN A 391 -26.53 -14.81 -11.24
C ASN A 391 -26.51 -15.23 -9.76
N ASP A 392 -26.04 -16.46 -9.47
CA ASP A 392 -25.96 -16.93 -8.09
C ASP A 392 -24.93 -16.13 -7.32
N ARG A 393 -25.30 -15.80 -6.08
CA ARG A 393 -24.39 -15.18 -5.12
C ARG A 393 -23.87 -16.22 -4.14
N ILE A 394 -22.67 -16.00 -3.66
CA ILE A 394 -22.02 -16.90 -2.70
C ILE A 394 -21.57 -16.12 -1.46
N LEU A 395 -21.49 -16.81 -0.34
CA LEU A 395 -20.83 -16.33 0.88
C LEU A 395 -19.59 -17.19 1.14
N VAL A 396 -18.42 -16.59 1.19
CA VAL A 396 -17.17 -17.24 1.61
C VAL A 396 -16.89 -16.85 3.05
N TRP A 397 -17.13 -17.77 3.98
CA TRP A 397 -16.80 -17.58 5.38
C TRP A 397 -15.35 -17.99 5.62
N GLY A 398 -14.49 -17.01 5.72
CA GLY A 398 -13.04 -17.17 5.86
C GLY A 398 -12.27 -15.98 5.31
N HIS A 399 -10.97 -16.18 5.09
CA HIS A 399 -10.07 -15.16 4.54
C HIS A 399 -9.52 -15.60 3.17
N VAL A 400 -10.45 -15.99 2.27
CA VAL A 400 -10.15 -16.54 0.93
C VAL A 400 -10.99 -15.82 -0.15
N PRO A 401 -10.81 -14.49 -0.31
CA PRO A 401 -11.59 -13.70 -1.26
C PRO A 401 -11.32 -14.08 -2.73
N GLU A 402 -10.26 -14.83 -2.99
CA GLU A 402 -9.92 -15.40 -4.30
C GLU A 402 -11.07 -16.20 -4.92
N ILE A 403 -11.87 -16.87 -4.10
CA ILE A 403 -12.98 -17.69 -4.55
C ILE A 403 -14.01 -16.87 -5.33
N TYR A 404 -14.25 -15.60 -4.97
CA TYR A 404 -15.19 -14.74 -5.67
C TYR A 404 -14.77 -14.54 -7.14
N TRP A 405 -13.61 -13.90 -7.37
CA TRP A 405 -13.17 -13.62 -8.74
C TRP A 405 -12.75 -14.89 -9.51
N ALA A 406 -12.19 -15.89 -8.83
CA ALA A 406 -11.81 -17.13 -9.48
C ALA A 406 -13.04 -17.97 -9.92
N SER A 407 -14.16 -17.89 -9.20
CA SER A 407 -15.41 -18.54 -9.58
C SER A 407 -16.28 -17.67 -10.50
N GLY A 408 -16.03 -16.36 -10.58
CA GLY A 408 -16.89 -15.39 -11.26
C GLY A 408 -18.27 -15.28 -10.59
N LYS A 409 -18.34 -15.50 -9.26
CA LYS A 409 -19.59 -15.42 -8.49
C LYS A 409 -19.60 -14.19 -7.62
N ARG A 410 -20.70 -13.45 -7.67
CA ARG A 410 -20.89 -12.24 -6.87
C ARG A 410 -20.97 -12.56 -5.38
N PRO A 411 -20.41 -11.71 -4.50
CA PRO A 411 -20.61 -11.84 -3.07
C PRO A 411 -22.08 -11.58 -2.69
N ALA A 412 -22.55 -12.29 -1.69
CA ALA A 412 -23.90 -12.09 -1.13
C ALA A 412 -23.94 -10.91 -0.15
N THR A 413 -22.80 -10.58 0.45
CA THR A 413 -22.68 -9.48 1.41
C THR A 413 -21.48 -8.59 1.06
N ARG A 414 -21.46 -7.37 1.58
CA ARG A 414 -20.33 -6.44 1.44
C ARG A 414 -19.03 -6.94 2.07
N PHE A 415 -19.09 -7.96 2.92
CA PHE A 415 -17.93 -8.52 3.62
C PHE A 415 -17.30 -9.65 2.82
N LEU A 416 -16.27 -9.31 2.06
CA LEU A 416 -15.54 -10.28 1.22
C LEU A 416 -14.64 -11.22 2.02
N THR A 417 -14.43 -10.92 3.30
CA THR A 417 -13.74 -11.77 4.27
C THR A 417 -14.45 -11.74 5.60
N SER A 418 -14.30 -12.80 6.40
CA SER A 418 -14.95 -12.89 7.72
C SER A 418 -14.33 -11.98 8.79
N GLY A 419 -13.19 -11.33 8.53
CA GLY A 419 -12.44 -10.56 9.53
C GLY A 419 -13.26 -9.46 10.21
N PHE A 420 -14.10 -8.76 9.47
CA PHE A 420 -15.00 -7.71 10.00
C PHE A 420 -16.03 -8.25 11.01
N LEU A 421 -16.41 -9.51 10.86
CA LEU A 421 -17.47 -10.17 11.62
C LEU A 421 -16.92 -11.08 12.71
N SER A 422 -15.79 -11.71 12.45
CA SER A 422 -15.16 -12.68 13.36
C SER A 422 -14.26 -12.02 14.40
N GLY A 423 -13.87 -10.76 14.21
CA GLY A 423 -12.85 -10.10 15.00
C GLY A 423 -11.44 -10.67 14.77
N TRP A 424 -11.32 -11.67 13.90
CA TRP A 424 -10.01 -12.22 13.56
C TRP A 424 -9.38 -11.43 12.41
N GLU A 425 -8.10 -11.13 12.58
CA GLU A 425 -7.30 -10.45 11.56
C GLU A 425 -5.94 -11.15 11.44
N PRO A 426 -5.33 -11.16 10.26
CA PRO A 426 -3.98 -11.70 10.09
C PRO A 426 -2.99 -11.15 11.14
N GLY A 427 -2.21 -12.05 11.74
CA GLY A 427 -1.26 -11.71 12.81
C GLY A 427 -1.86 -11.62 14.22
N ARG A 428 -3.15 -11.98 14.40
CA ARG A 428 -3.75 -12.25 15.72
C ARG A 428 -3.80 -13.76 16.02
N PRO A 429 -3.62 -14.19 17.29
CA PRO A 429 -3.98 -15.53 17.69
C PRO A 429 -5.47 -15.80 17.45
N GLY A 430 -5.79 -16.83 16.67
CA GLY A 430 -7.17 -17.11 16.27
C GLY A 430 -8.09 -17.56 17.41
N ASN A 431 -7.51 -18.11 18.49
CA ASN A 431 -8.25 -18.57 19.66
C ASN A 431 -8.88 -17.43 20.50
N GLU A 432 -8.41 -16.20 20.35
CA GLU A 432 -8.89 -15.02 21.08
C GLU A 432 -9.96 -14.22 20.31
N ALA A 433 -10.16 -14.51 19.01
CA ALA A 433 -11.12 -13.79 18.19
C ALA A 433 -12.57 -14.26 18.50
N SER A 434 -13.49 -13.30 18.65
CA SER A 434 -14.90 -13.56 18.95
C SER A 434 -15.83 -12.52 18.31
N VAL A 435 -17.13 -12.76 18.37
CA VAL A 435 -18.17 -11.81 17.91
C VAL A 435 -18.01 -10.41 18.55
N LYS A 436 -17.51 -10.34 19.79
CA LYS A 436 -17.29 -9.07 20.51
C LYS A 436 -16.20 -8.20 19.89
N ASP A 437 -15.30 -8.81 19.12
CA ASP A 437 -14.21 -8.11 18.43
C ASP A 437 -14.58 -7.71 17.00
N ALA A 438 -15.82 -7.96 16.58
CA ALA A 438 -16.33 -7.54 15.28
C ALA A 438 -16.27 -6.02 15.11
N THR A 439 -16.22 -5.55 13.87
CA THR A 439 -16.40 -4.14 13.57
C THR A 439 -17.78 -3.68 14.03
N PRO A 440 -17.90 -2.54 14.74
CA PRO A 440 -19.21 -2.06 15.21
C PRO A 440 -20.22 -1.97 14.07
N GLY A 441 -21.43 -2.51 14.27
CA GLY A 441 -22.51 -2.53 13.27
C GLY A 441 -22.32 -3.53 12.12
N ALA A 442 -21.21 -4.29 12.08
CA ALA A 442 -20.92 -5.19 10.95
C ALA A 442 -21.91 -6.35 10.86
N TRP A 443 -22.37 -6.91 11.99
CA TRP A 443 -23.34 -8.01 11.98
C TRP A 443 -24.72 -7.58 11.49
N GLU A 444 -25.15 -6.37 11.84
CA GLU A 444 -26.40 -5.77 11.37
C GLU A 444 -26.36 -5.58 9.85
N LEU A 445 -25.28 -4.97 9.34
CA LEU A 445 -25.07 -4.79 7.90
C LEU A 445 -24.96 -6.13 7.16
N PHE A 446 -24.31 -7.11 7.78
CA PHE A 446 -24.19 -8.46 7.20
C PHE A 446 -25.57 -9.11 7.00
N PHE A 447 -26.43 -9.09 8.02
CA PHE A 447 -27.75 -9.69 7.90
C PHE A 447 -28.70 -8.88 7.02
N GLU A 448 -28.52 -7.58 6.92
CA GLU A 448 -29.22 -6.75 5.94
C GLU A 448 -28.89 -7.19 4.50
N ASP A 449 -27.59 -7.31 4.19
CA ASP A 449 -27.11 -7.79 2.89
C ASP A 449 -27.56 -9.22 2.62
N PHE A 450 -27.41 -10.11 3.61
CA PHE A 450 -27.76 -11.53 3.51
C PHE A 450 -29.26 -11.73 3.27
N ALA A 451 -30.11 -10.89 3.85
CA ALA A 451 -31.55 -10.89 3.62
C ALA A 451 -31.92 -10.35 2.22
N ALA A 452 -31.25 -9.27 1.78
CA ALA A 452 -31.46 -8.69 0.47
C ALA A 452 -30.99 -9.62 -0.67
N HIS A 453 -29.90 -10.36 -0.42
CA HIS A 453 -29.24 -11.21 -1.40
C HIS A 453 -28.83 -12.56 -0.81
N PRO A 454 -29.80 -13.45 -0.51
CA PRO A 454 -29.50 -14.74 0.09
C PRO A 454 -28.53 -15.54 -0.79
N PRO A 455 -27.37 -15.97 -0.26
CA PRO A 455 -26.43 -16.75 -1.05
C PRO A 455 -27.04 -18.09 -1.47
N THR A 456 -26.79 -18.51 -2.72
CA THR A 456 -27.10 -19.86 -3.17
C THR A 456 -26.18 -20.88 -2.51
N TYR A 457 -24.92 -20.49 -2.31
CA TYR A 457 -23.92 -21.30 -1.62
C TYR A 457 -23.23 -20.54 -0.51
N VAL A 458 -23.05 -21.20 0.64
CA VAL A 458 -22.22 -20.77 1.76
C VAL A 458 -21.03 -21.71 1.84
N LEU A 459 -19.83 -21.13 1.89
CA LEU A 459 -18.56 -21.87 1.97
C LEU A 459 -17.94 -21.63 3.34
N ASP A 460 -17.66 -22.70 4.10
CA ASP A 460 -16.89 -22.65 5.34
C ASP A 460 -15.47 -23.15 5.07
N THR A 461 -14.49 -22.27 5.18
CA THR A 461 -13.09 -22.58 4.90
C THR A 461 -12.35 -23.21 6.09
N ALA A 462 -13.05 -23.49 7.18
CA ALA A 462 -12.47 -23.90 8.46
C ALA A 462 -11.51 -25.09 8.40
N TYR A 463 -11.79 -26.05 7.54
CA TYR A 463 -10.99 -27.29 7.43
C TYR A 463 -9.99 -27.28 6.29
N SER A 464 -9.86 -26.16 5.58
CA SER A 464 -8.94 -26.05 4.42
C SER A 464 -7.48 -25.86 4.81
N GLY A 465 -7.19 -25.49 6.06
CA GLY A 465 -5.85 -25.09 6.50
C GLY A 465 -5.40 -23.72 5.98
N ILE A 466 -6.23 -23.02 5.17
CA ILE A 466 -5.86 -21.75 4.57
C ILE A 466 -5.92 -20.65 5.64
N ARG A 467 -4.83 -19.92 5.83
CA ARG A 467 -4.73 -18.69 6.62
C ARG A 467 -5.39 -18.78 8.01
N GLY A 468 -5.25 -19.91 8.69
CA GLY A 468 -5.76 -20.08 10.06
C GLY A 468 -7.30 -20.20 10.17
N ALA A 469 -7.99 -20.58 9.11
CA ALA A 469 -9.45 -20.69 9.05
C ALA A 469 -10.07 -21.58 10.15
N GLN A 470 -9.33 -22.56 10.66
CA GLN A 470 -9.77 -23.45 11.75
C GLN A 470 -10.15 -22.71 13.03
N TYR A 471 -9.68 -21.51 13.23
CA TYR A 471 -9.98 -20.73 14.44
C TYR A 471 -11.32 -19.98 14.38
N TYR A 472 -11.92 -19.82 13.20
CA TYR A 472 -13.14 -19.04 13.02
C TYR A 472 -14.21 -19.76 12.17
N MET A 473 -14.34 -21.08 12.37
CA MET A 473 -15.40 -21.87 11.72
C MET A 473 -16.81 -21.29 11.99
N ILE A 474 -17.74 -21.49 11.07
CA ILE A 474 -19.13 -21.02 11.19
C ILE A 474 -19.76 -21.40 12.54
N ALA A 475 -19.50 -22.62 13.02
CA ALA A 475 -20.04 -23.13 14.28
C ALA A 475 -19.70 -22.27 15.51
N ARG A 476 -18.61 -21.49 15.48
CA ARG A 476 -18.23 -20.58 16.59
C ARG A 476 -19.02 -19.27 16.60
N TYR A 477 -19.79 -19.00 15.56
CA TYR A 477 -20.55 -17.75 15.40
C TYR A 477 -22.06 -18.05 15.38
N PRO A 478 -22.71 -18.14 16.55
CA PRO A 478 -24.11 -18.58 16.66
C PRO A 478 -25.11 -17.82 15.78
N PRO A 479 -24.97 -16.50 15.54
CA PRO A 479 -25.87 -15.81 14.65
C PRO A 479 -25.87 -16.39 13.22
N LEU A 480 -24.68 -16.64 12.65
CA LEU A 480 -24.52 -17.22 11.31
C LEU A 480 -24.84 -18.73 11.31
N ALA A 481 -24.33 -19.47 12.32
CA ALA A 481 -24.52 -20.91 12.41
C ALA A 481 -26.01 -21.30 12.41
N ARG A 482 -26.85 -20.58 13.17
CA ARG A 482 -28.30 -20.82 13.22
C ARG A 482 -28.96 -20.70 11.84
N VAL A 483 -28.58 -19.68 11.05
CA VAL A 483 -29.14 -19.48 9.71
C VAL A 483 -28.62 -20.55 8.74
N VAL A 484 -27.32 -20.81 8.75
CA VAL A 484 -26.72 -21.77 7.81
C VAL A 484 -27.25 -23.18 8.06
N TYR A 485 -27.29 -23.66 9.32
CA TYR A 485 -27.74 -25.03 9.61
C TYR A 485 -29.25 -25.23 9.48
N ARG A 486 -30.05 -24.18 9.56
CA ARG A 486 -31.49 -24.24 9.31
C ARG A 486 -31.83 -24.19 7.83
N ASP A 487 -31.25 -23.25 7.08
CA ASP A 487 -31.69 -22.87 5.73
C ASP A 487 -30.84 -23.47 4.62
N TYR A 488 -29.71 -24.10 4.96
CA TYR A 488 -28.78 -24.70 4.00
C TYR A 488 -28.53 -26.16 4.33
N GLU A 489 -28.22 -26.94 3.30
CA GLU A 489 -27.80 -28.33 3.40
C GLU A 489 -26.34 -28.48 2.98
N TYR A 490 -25.61 -29.33 3.67
CA TYR A 490 -24.25 -29.69 3.28
C TYR A 490 -24.30 -30.54 2.01
N VAL A 491 -23.58 -30.12 0.96
CA VAL A 491 -23.60 -30.80 -0.35
C VAL A 491 -22.25 -31.36 -0.75
N ALA A 492 -21.13 -30.80 -0.28
CA ALA A 492 -19.80 -31.26 -0.63
C ALA A 492 -18.73 -30.69 0.28
N SER A 493 -17.54 -31.30 0.27
CA SER A 493 -16.29 -30.69 0.71
C SER A 493 -15.26 -30.78 -0.40
N VAL A 494 -14.62 -29.66 -0.73
CA VAL A 494 -13.58 -29.57 -1.75
C VAL A 494 -12.32 -28.96 -1.12
N ASP A 495 -11.24 -29.73 -1.04
CA ASP A 495 -9.97 -29.36 -0.41
C ASP A 495 -10.14 -28.76 1.01
N GLY A 496 -11.04 -29.39 1.81
CA GLY A 496 -11.33 -28.96 3.18
C GLY A 496 -12.26 -27.73 3.28
N ILE A 497 -12.78 -27.22 2.16
CA ILE A 497 -13.80 -26.16 2.17
C ILE A 497 -15.18 -26.82 2.13
N ALA A 498 -15.94 -26.70 3.23
CA ALA A 498 -17.30 -27.23 3.29
C ALA A 498 -18.26 -26.33 2.49
N ILE A 499 -19.11 -26.95 1.69
CA ILE A 499 -20.05 -26.26 0.80
C ILE A 499 -21.46 -26.60 1.24
N TYR A 500 -22.20 -25.54 1.57
CA TYR A 500 -23.62 -25.60 1.92
C TYR A 500 -24.44 -24.95 0.83
N LYS A 501 -25.49 -25.61 0.34
CA LYS A 501 -26.42 -25.08 -0.65
C LYS A 501 -27.74 -24.71 0.01
N ARG A 502 -28.35 -23.61 -0.38
CA ARG A 502 -29.64 -23.18 0.12
C ARG A 502 -30.71 -24.22 -0.21
N ARG A 503 -31.50 -24.63 0.79
CA ARG A 503 -32.60 -25.56 0.64
C ARG A 503 -33.71 -24.95 -0.20
N ALA A 504 -34.41 -25.78 -0.98
CA ALA A 504 -35.52 -25.32 -1.82
C ALA A 504 -36.74 -24.86 -0.98
N ASP A 505 -36.88 -25.44 0.21
CA ASP A 505 -37.94 -25.14 1.19
C ASP A 505 -37.48 -24.12 2.25
N ALA A 506 -36.30 -23.53 2.10
CA ALA A 506 -35.83 -22.53 3.04
C ALA A 506 -36.79 -21.33 3.12
N PRO A 507 -37.10 -20.84 4.34
CA PRO A 507 -37.99 -19.70 4.52
C PRO A 507 -37.42 -18.45 3.83
N PRO A 508 -38.25 -17.47 3.48
CA PRO A 508 -37.76 -16.18 3.03
C PRO A 508 -36.78 -15.61 4.07
N PRO A 509 -35.75 -14.88 3.62
CA PRO A 509 -34.73 -14.32 4.52
C PRO A 509 -35.40 -13.45 5.61
N LEU A 510 -34.84 -13.48 6.83
CA LEU A 510 -35.32 -12.67 7.93
C LEU A 510 -35.30 -11.19 7.56
N THR A 511 -36.41 -10.49 7.76
CA THR A 511 -36.47 -9.05 7.56
C THR A 511 -35.75 -8.30 8.67
N ARG A 512 -35.36 -7.03 8.41
CA ARG A 512 -34.62 -6.15 9.34
C ARG A 512 -35.22 -6.05 10.74
N SER A 513 -36.55 -6.12 10.84
CA SER A 513 -37.31 -6.07 12.12
C SER A 513 -37.14 -7.34 12.96
N GLU A 514 -36.92 -8.49 12.34
CA GLU A 514 -36.77 -9.79 13.02
C GLU A 514 -35.36 -10.05 13.52
N THR A 515 -34.35 -9.37 12.94
CA THR A 515 -32.93 -9.46 13.37
C THR A 515 -32.65 -8.55 14.58
N ALA A 516 -33.27 -7.40 14.67
CA ALA A 516 -33.10 -6.43 15.77
C ALA A 516 -33.71 -6.87 17.11
N GLY A 517 -34.68 -7.78 17.10
CA GLY A 517 -35.35 -8.28 18.32
C GLY A 517 -34.72 -9.53 18.97
N ARG A 518 -33.58 -10.02 18.42
CA ARG A 518 -32.92 -11.28 18.86
C ARG A 518 -31.44 -11.14 19.19
N SER A 519 -30.90 -9.91 19.25
CA SER A 519 -29.53 -9.60 19.67
C SER A 519 -29.36 -9.56 21.19
#